data_afd2586183be09cf8ea04748e20d2d88
#
_entry.id   afd2586183be09cf8ea04748e20d2d88
#
_cell.length_a   1.000
_cell.length_b   1.000
_cell.length_c   1.000
_cell.angle_alpha   90.00
_cell.angle_beta   90.00
_cell.angle_gamma   90.00
#
_symmetry.space_group_name_H-M   'P 1'
#
loop_
_entity.id
_entity.type
_entity.pdbx_description
1 polymer ?
#
loop_
_entity_poly.entity_id
_entity_poly.type
_entity_poly.pdbx_seq_one_letter_code
_entity_poly.pdbx_strand_id
1 'polypeptide(L)'
;FFLEDHSRPTIQKLRDNLDAFFAIEDEVTSDAAFLYMGGQVGIVEALNEEIVSSNIKTMIAIAFVIFFCIVLYYRSVTTGLILLFSLATANSLTYAFMAWKEVGLNVSTLPLAALGVGLGVDYGIYMIDRIKEEYQKLDVKSVHEAVHHAFLTAGNAIFITAVTMIAPLIPWAVASPLRFQAEMGMLLSMVLFMNMLGSLLFVPAALTAFRPKALFKDS
;
A
#
# COMPACT_ATOMS: atom_id res chain seq x y z
N PHE A 1 -12.62 31.29 -14.13
CA PHE A 1 -13.49 30.10 -14.00
C PHE A 1 -13.48 29.64 -12.56
N PHE A 2 -14.67 29.48 -11.96
CA PHE A 2 -14.83 28.85 -10.67
C PHE A 2 -15.29 27.42 -10.92
N LEU A 3 -14.49 26.44 -10.48
CA LEU A 3 -14.85 25.02 -10.53
C LEU A 3 -15.60 24.67 -9.25
N GLU A 4 -16.67 23.89 -9.35
CA GLU A 4 -17.43 23.41 -8.20
C GLU A 4 -16.57 22.54 -7.29
N ASP A 5 -15.66 21.77 -7.89
CA ASP A 5 -14.64 21.00 -7.18
C ASP A 5 -13.32 20.92 -7.99
N HIS A 6 -12.25 20.46 -7.35
CA HIS A 6 -10.95 20.21 -7.97
C HIS A 6 -10.71 18.71 -8.17
N SER A 7 -11.79 17.94 -8.33
CA SER A 7 -11.69 16.50 -8.58
C SER A 7 -11.12 16.21 -9.97
N ARG A 8 -10.44 15.09 -10.11
CA ARG A 8 -9.83 14.65 -11.37
C ARG A 8 -10.84 14.61 -12.55
N PRO A 9 -12.07 14.05 -12.39
CA PRO A 9 -13.02 14.04 -13.50
C PRO A 9 -13.48 15.43 -13.94
N THR A 10 -13.57 16.40 -13.03
CA THR A 10 -13.97 17.78 -13.35
C THR A 10 -12.84 18.49 -14.12
N ILE A 11 -11.60 18.32 -13.70
CA ILE A 11 -10.43 18.90 -14.39
C ILE A 11 -10.23 18.26 -15.76
N GLN A 12 -10.41 16.94 -15.89
CA GLN A 12 -10.34 16.23 -17.17
C GLN A 12 -11.39 16.72 -18.17
N LYS A 13 -12.65 16.88 -17.75
CA LYS A 13 -13.69 17.45 -18.61
C LYS A 13 -13.38 18.87 -19.08
N LEU A 14 -12.79 19.68 -18.19
CA LEU A 14 -12.38 21.03 -18.57
C LEU A 14 -11.27 21.00 -19.63
N ARG A 15 -10.29 20.12 -19.48
CA ARG A 15 -9.22 19.90 -20.45
C ARG A 15 -9.77 19.47 -21.82
N ASP A 16 -10.60 18.41 -21.84
CA ASP A 16 -11.20 17.90 -23.08
C ASP A 16 -11.99 18.99 -23.82
N ASN A 17 -12.71 19.84 -23.08
CA ASN A 17 -13.42 20.98 -23.65
C ASN A 17 -12.47 22.06 -24.18
N LEU A 18 -11.34 22.32 -23.51
CA LEU A 18 -10.34 23.27 -23.96
C LEU A 18 -9.60 22.75 -25.20
N ASP A 19 -9.22 21.48 -25.21
CA ASP A 19 -8.55 20.85 -26.37
C ASP A 19 -9.49 20.86 -27.60
N ALA A 20 -10.80 20.62 -27.41
CA ALA A 20 -11.79 20.74 -28.44
C ALA A 20 -11.95 22.22 -28.95
N PHE A 21 -11.87 23.19 -28.03
CA PHE A 21 -11.93 24.62 -28.39
C PHE A 21 -10.67 25.04 -29.16
N PHE A 22 -9.46 24.64 -28.75
CA PHE A 22 -8.21 24.93 -29.44
C PHE A 22 -8.16 24.29 -30.84
N ALA A 23 -8.72 23.09 -31.00
CA ALA A 23 -8.80 22.44 -32.31
C ALA A 23 -9.68 23.22 -33.32
N ILE A 24 -10.68 23.95 -32.82
CA ILE A 24 -11.53 24.82 -33.64
C ILE A 24 -10.86 26.16 -33.94
N GLU A 25 -10.04 26.66 -33.03
CA GLU A 25 -9.42 28.00 -33.10
C GLU A 25 -8.27 28.07 -34.10
N ASP A 26 -7.50 26.99 -34.28
CA ASP A 26 -6.45 26.89 -35.30
C ASP A 26 -6.99 27.12 -36.73
N GLU A 27 -8.29 26.96 -36.92
CA GLU A 27 -8.97 27.22 -38.22
C GLU A 27 -9.49 28.67 -38.37
N VAL A 28 -9.66 29.43 -37.27
CA VAL A 28 -10.48 30.67 -37.30
C VAL A 28 -9.74 31.96 -36.96
N THR A 29 -8.67 31.96 -36.20
CA THR A 29 -8.03 33.21 -35.71
C THR A 29 -6.51 33.19 -35.68
N SER A 30 -5.89 34.12 -36.44
CA SER A 30 -4.43 34.31 -36.46
C SER A 30 -3.90 35.34 -35.44
N ASP A 31 -4.75 35.98 -34.64
CA ASP A 31 -4.36 37.18 -33.87
C ASP A 31 -4.45 37.06 -32.34
N ALA A 32 -4.89 35.95 -31.79
CA ALA A 32 -4.98 35.72 -30.35
C ALA A 32 -4.37 34.37 -29.97
N ALA A 33 -3.33 34.35 -29.18
CA ALA A 33 -2.76 33.13 -28.62
C ALA A 33 -3.40 32.83 -27.26
N PHE A 34 -4.20 31.78 -27.17
CA PHE A 34 -4.65 31.25 -25.88
C PHE A 34 -3.57 30.36 -25.28
N LEU A 35 -3.20 30.62 -24.05
CA LEU A 35 -2.23 29.79 -23.31
C LEU A 35 -2.99 28.70 -22.56
N TYR A 36 -2.43 27.48 -22.55
CA TYR A 36 -2.90 26.38 -21.72
C TYR A 36 -3.10 26.80 -20.27
N MET A 37 -3.93 26.06 -19.55
CA MET A 37 -4.27 26.34 -18.15
C MET A 37 -3.02 26.64 -17.31
N GLY A 38 -2.88 27.90 -16.93
CA GLY A 38 -1.85 28.35 -16.00
C GLY A 38 -2.36 28.44 -14.58
N GLY A 39 -1.46 28.65 -13.62
CA GLY A 39 -1.80 28.81 -12.22
C GLY A 39 -2.07 27.47 -11.49
N GLN A 40 -2.81 27.55 -10.40
CA GLN A 40 -3.00 26.43 -9.48
C GLN A 40 -3.70 25.23 -10.13
N VAL A 41 -4.59 25.44 -11.05
CA VAL A 41 -5.35 24.36 -11.74
C VAL A 41 -4.44 23.58 -12.68
N GLY A 42 -3.60 24.23 -13.47
CA GLY A 42 -2.63 23.57 -14.34
C GLY A 42 -1.59 22.78 -13.57
N ILE A 43 -1.13 23.29 -12.42
CA ILE A 43 -0.20 22.58 -11.52
C ILE A 43 -0.87 21.32 -10.96
N VAL A 44 -2.11 21.41 -10.49
CA VAL A 44 -2.84 20.25 -9.94
C VAL A 44 -3.08 19.19 -11.02
N GLU A 45 -3.37 19.58 -12.25
CA GLU A 45 -3.53 18.66 -13.36
C GLU A 45 -2.23 17.92 -13.69
N ALA A 46 -1.14 18.64 -13.89
CA ALA A 46 0.17 18.05 -14.15
C ALA A 46 0.60 17.09 -13.03
N LEU A 47 0.34 17.48 -11.76
CA LEU A 47 0.59 16.61 -10.61
C LEU A 47 -0.28 15.36 -10.64
N ASN A 48 -1.56 15.46 -10.97
CA ASN A 48 -2.46 14.30 -11.00
C ASN A 48 -2.08 13.30 -12.10
N GLU A 49 -1.58 13.74 -13.23
CA GLU A 49 -1.11 12.87 -14.31
C GLU A 49 0.17 12.11 -13.90
N GLU A 50 1.13 12.82 -13.29
CA GLU A 50 2.39 12.22 -12.84
C GLU A 50 2.20 11.31 -11.61
N ILE A 51 1.23 11.62 -10.72
CA ILE A 51 0.94 10.85 -9.50
C ILE A 51 0.72 9.37 -9.80
N VAL A 52 -0.14 9.03 -10.76
CA VAL A 52 -0.48 7.64 -11.05
C VAL A 52 0.71 6.88 -11.60
N SER A 53 1.44 7.48 -12.55
CA SER A 53 2.64 6.90 -13.15
C SER A 53 3.74 6.71 -12.11
N SER A 54 4.00 7.74 -11.32
CA SER A 54 5.02 7.73 -10.26
C SER A 54 4.68 6.73 -9.16
N ASN A 55 3.42 6.65 -8.74
CA ASN A 55 2.98 5.70 -7.71
C ASN A 55 3.26 4.24 -8.12
N ILE A 56 2.89 3.86 -9.35
CA ILE A 56 3.12 2.50 -9.86
C ILE A 56 4.62 2.19 -9.91
N LYS A 57 5.43 3.10 -10.46
CA LYS A 57 6.89 2.91 -10.53
C LYS A 57 7.51 2.76 -9.15
N THR A 58 7.11 3.61 -8.21
CA THR A 58 7.58 3.59 -6.83
C THR A 58 7.19 2.29 -6.12
N MET A 59 5.94 1.83 -6.27
CA MET A 59 5.48 0.58 -5.68
C MET A 59 6.25 -0.64 -6.22
N ILE A 60 6.49 -0.69 -7.53
CA ILE A 60 7.29 -1.77 -8.14
C ILE A 60 8.73 -1.73 -7.62
N ALA A 61 9.34 -0.53 -7.54
CA ALA A 61 10.70 -0.38 -7.04
C ALA A 61 10.81 -0.83 -5.57
N ILE A 62 9.90 -0.40 -4.70
CA ILE A 62 9.86 -0.79 -3.29
C ILE A 62 9.67 -2.31 -3.17
N ALA A 63 8.70 -2.88 -3.90
CA ALA A 63 8.45 -4.32 -3.89
C ALA A 63 9.67 -5.12 -4.33
N PHE A 64 10.39 -4.65 -5.35
CA PHE A 64 11.62 -5.28 -5.83
C PHE A 64 12.73 -5.24 -4.78
N VAL A 65 12.98 -4.08 -4.16
CA VAL A 65 14.00 -3.94 -3.11
C VAL A 65 13.68 -4.84 -1.92
N ILE A 66 12.44 -4.82 -1.44
CA ILE A 66 12.00 -5.67 -0.32
C ILE A 66 12.14 -7.15 -0.68
N PHE A 67 11.71 -7.56 -1.88
CA PHE A 67 11.86 -8.93 -2.34
C PHE A 67 13.31 -9.38 -2.32
N PHE A 68 14.20 -8.56 -2.87
CA PHE A 68 15.62 -8.86 -2.92
C PHE A 68 16.22 -8.99 -1.50
N CYS A 69 15.91 -8.07 -0.59
CA CYS A 69 16.34 -8.14 0.80
C CYS A 69 15.85 -9.41 1.51
N ILE A 70 14.58 -9.79 1.32
CA ILE A 70 13.99 -10.98 1.92
C ILE A 70 14.63 -12.26 1.36
N VAL A 71 14.82 -12.32 0.04
CA VAL A 71 15.46 -13.48 -0.61
C VAL A 71 16.89 -13.64 -0.14
N LEU A 72 17.65 -12.56 0.01
CA LEU A 72 19.01 -12.60 0.56
C LEU A 72 19.04 -13.08 2.03
N TYR A 73 18.13 -12.57 2.85
CA TYR A 73 18.06 -12.88 4.28
C TYR A 73 17.67 -14.35 4.54
N TYR A 74 16.58 -14.81 3.90
CA TYR A 74 16.08 -16.18 4.08
C TYR A 74 16.71 -17.20 3.12
N ARG A 75 17.46 -16.76 2.12
CA ARG A 75 17.98 -17.60 1.03
C ARG A 75 16.89 -18.45 0.36
N SER A 76 15.70 -17.90 0.25
CA SER A 76 14.49 -18.57 -0.25
C SER A 76 13.63 -17.65 -1.09
N VAL A 77 13.54 -17.92 -2.37
CA VAL A 77 12.64 -17.21 -3.29
C VAL A 77 11.17 -17.43 -2.90
N THR A 78 10.82 -18.64 -2.47
CA THR A 78 9.44 -18.97 -2.05
C THR A 78 8.98 -18.12 -0.86
N THR A 79 9.84 -17.91 0.13
CA THR A 79 9.54 -17.06 1.29
C THR A 79 9.34 -15.61 0.87
N GLY A 80 10.20 -15.11 -0.04
CA GLY A 80 10.05 -13.77 -0.61
C GLY A 80 8.73 -13.59 -1.35
N LEU A 81 8.32 -14.57 -2.14
CA LEU A 81 7.05 -14.55 -2.87
C LEU A 81 5.84 -14.58 -1.93
N ILE A 82 5.87 -15.40 -0.87
CA ILE A 82 4.79 -15.44 0.14
C ILE A 82 4.60 -14.07 0.78
N LEU A 83 5.67 -13.42 1.21
CA LEU A 83 5.60 -12.09 1.80
C LEU A 83 5.11 -11.03 0.81
N LEU A 84 5.67 -11.02 -0.40
CA LEU A 84 5.20 -10.10 -1.44
C LEU A 84 3.72 -10.26 -1.76
N PHE A 85 3.24 -11.50 -1.87
CA PHE A 85 1.84 -11.75 -2.15
C PHE A 85 0.94 -11.30 -1.00
N SER A 86 1.36 -11.50 0.25
CA SER A 86 0.66 -10.99 1.44
C SER A 86 0.54 -9.47 1.39
N LEU A 87 1.66 -8.76 1.13
CA LEU A 87 1.68 -7.31 1.01
C LEU A 87 0.85 -6.79 -0.16
N ALA A 88 0.95 -7.43 -1.32
CA ALA A 88 0.15 -7.08 -2.50
C ALA A 88 -1.34 -7.21 -2.23
N THR A 89 -1.76 -8.28 -1.53
CA THR A 89 -3.16 -8.50 -1.14
C THR A 89 -3.63 -7.41 -0.18
N ALA A 90 -2.86 -7.09 0.86
CA ALA A 90 -3.20 -6.05 1.82
C ALA A 90 -3.34 -4.67 1.16
N ASN A 91 -2.41 -4.32 0.27
CA ASN A 91 -2.47 -3.06 -0.49
C ASN A 91 -3.66 -3.04 -1.46
N SER A 92 -3.93 -4.14 -2.17
CA SER A 92 -5.09 -4.23 -3.08
C SER A 92 -6.41 -4.04 -2.35
N LEU A 93 -6.56 -4.64 -1.15
CA LEU A 93 -7.74 -4.44 -0.30
C LEU A 93 -7.86 -2.99 0.18
N THR A 94 -6.73 -2.34 0.48
CA THR A 94 -6.73 -0.92 0.85
C THR A 94 -7.15 -0.03 -0.32
N TYR A 95 -6.66 -0.29 -1.54
CA TYR A 95 -7.12 0.45 -2.72
C TYR A 95 -8.60 0.19 -3.04
N ALA A 96 -9.09 -1.03 -2.84
CA ALA A 96 -10.52 -1.34 -2.98
C ALA A 96 -11.35 -0.56 -1.95
N PHE A 97 -10.86 -0.43 -0.71
CA PHE A 97 -11.50 0.38 0.31
C PHE A 97 -11.49 1.88 -0.05
N MET A 98 -10.37 2.41 -0.59
CA MET A 98 -10.30 3.79 -1.11
C MET A 98 -11.36 4.03 -2.19
N ALA A 99 -11.47 3.11 -3.15
CA ALA A 99 -12.46 3.20 -4.22
C ALA A 99 -13.90 3.18 -3.67
N TRP A 100 -14.17 2.33 -2.66
CA TRP A 100 -15.48 2.29 -2.01
C TRP A 100 -15.83 3.57 -1.24
N LYS A 101 -14.83 4.23 -0.66
CA LYS A 101 -14.99 5.50 0.07
C LYS A 101 -14.90 6.73 -0.82
N GLU A 102 -14.75 6.55 -2.14
CA GLU A 102 -14.56 7.62 -3.11
C GLU A 102 -13.36 8.54 -2.81
N VAL A 103 -12.36 8.01 -2.09
CA VAL A 103 -11.12 8.72 -1.83
C VAL A 103 -10.17 8.55 -3.02
N GLY A 104 -9.95 9.65 -3.76
CA GLY A 104 -9.07 9.65 -4.92
C GLY A 104 -7.58 9.54 -4.56
N LEU A 105 -6.81 8.99 -5.51
CA LEU A 105 -5.34 9.09 -5.45
C LEU A 105 -4.93 10.55 -5.69
N ASN A 106 -4.28 11.15 -4.71
CA ASN A 106 -3.77 12.51 -4.76
C ASN A 106 -2.37 12.57 -4.10
N VAL A 107 -1.73 13.73 -4.13
CA VAL A 107 -0.39 13.94 -3.53
C VAL A 107 -0.34 13.49 -2.06
N SER A 108 -1.43 13.67 -1.32
CA SER A 108 -1.50 13.32 0.10
C SER A 108 -1.59 11.81 0.34
N THR A 109 -2.20 11.06 -0.59
CA THR A 109 -2.38 9.61 -0.46
C THR A 109 -1.21 8.79 -1.00
N LEU A 110 -0.31 9.40 -1.80
CA LEU A 110 0.87 8.73 -2.35
C LEU A 110 1.80 8.11 -1.30
N PRO A 111 2.18 8.81 -0.21
CA PRO A 111 3.07 8.24 0.79
C PRO A 111 2.48 7.01 1.50
N LEU A 112 1.17 6.88 1.50
CA LEU A 112 0.45 5.79 2.16
C LEU A 112 0.81 4.42 1.60
N ALA A 113 0.93 4.31 0.28
CA ALA A 113 1.29 3.07 -0.38
C ALA A 113 2.71 2.61 0.01
N ALA A 114 3.66 3.55 0.00
CA ALA A 114 5.04 3.28 0.38
C ALA A 114 5.16 2.90 1.88
N LEU A 115 4.49 3.66 2.76
CA LEU A 115 4.45 3.38 4.20
C LEU A 115 3.74 2.05 4.49
N GLY A 116 2.64 1.77 3.81
CA GLY A 116 1.89 0.53 3.98
C GLY A 116 2.71 -0.70 3.67
N VAL A 117 3.50 -0.67 2.59
CA VAL A 117 4.41 -1.78 2.23
C VAL A 117 5.54 -1.89 3.25
N GLY A 118 6.18 -0.78 3.62
CA GLY A 118 7.31 -0.78 4.56
C GLY A 118 6.93 -1.29 5.96
N LEU A 119 5.83 -0.79 6.53
CA LEU A 119 5.35 -1.20 7.84
C LEU A 119 4.73 -2.60 7.85
N GLY A 120 4.15 -3.01 6.72
CA GLY A 120 3.53 -4.32 6.61
C GLY A 120 4.51 -5.47 6.52
N VAL A 121 5.69 -5.25 5.95
CA VAL A 121 6.71 -6.28 5.81
C VAL A 121 7.23 -6.75 7.16
N ASP A 122 7.34 -5.86 8.14
CA ASP A 122 7.85 -6.17 9.47
C ASP A 122 7.00 -7.22 10.18
N TYR A 123 5.67 -7.11 10.12
CA TYR A 123 4.78 -8.12 10.71
C TYR A 123 4.98 -9.51 10.11
N GLY A 124 5.16 -9.56 8.79
CA GLY A 124 5.41 -10.81 8.10
C GLY A 124 6.76 -11.43 8.45
N ILE A 125 7.82 -10.62 8.54
CA ILE A 125 9.15 -11.08 8.95
C ILE A 125 9.12 -11.62 10.38
N TYR A 126 8.51 -10.89 11.32
CA TYR A 126 8.36 -11.36 12.71
C TYR A 126 7.66 -12.71 12.81
N MET A 127 6.59 -12.90 12.04
CA MET A 127 5.87 -14.16 12.04
C MET A 127 6.72 -15.30 11.47
N ILE A 128 7.41 -15.08 10.36
CA ILE A 128 8.27 -16.09 9.72
C ILE A 128 9.43 -16.48 10.61
N ASP A 129 10.13 -15.49 11.21
CA ASP A 129 11.26 -15.74 12.08
C ASP A 129 10.84 -16.55 13.31
N ARG A 130 9.67 -16.23 13.87
CA ARG A 130 9.16 -16.99 15.02
C ARG A 130 8.76 -18.41 14.65
N ILE A 131 8.11 -18.60 13.51
CA ILE A 131 7.78 -19.96 13.04
C ILE A 131 9.05 -20.78 12.81
N LYS A 132 10.10 -20.18 12.21
CA LYS A 132 11.40 -20.81 12.02
C LYS A 132 12.06 -21.18 13.34
N GLU A 133 12.05 -20.27 14.31
CA GLU A 133 12.63 -20.50 15.65
C GLU A 133 11.90 -21.64 16.38
N GLU A 134 10.57 -21.63 16.40
CA GLU A 134 9.80 -22.69 17.04
C GLU A 134 9.99 -24.04 16.35
N TYR A 135 10.05 -24.07 15.01
CA TYR A 135 10.33 -25.30 14.28
C TYR A 135 11.69 -25.91 14.66
N GLN A 136 12.69 -25.07 14.91
CA GLN A 136 14.02 -25.55 15.34
C GLN A 136 14.06 -26.09 16.77
N LYS A 137 13.14 -25.64 17.64
CA LYS A 137 13.04 -26.08 19.04
C LYS A 137 12.28 -27.39 19.23
N LEU A 138 11.46 -27.79 18.27
CA LEU A 138 10.61 -28.99 18.38
C LEU A 138 11.44 -30.27 18.17
N ASP A 139 11.27 -31.24 19.03
CA ASP A 139 11.84 -32.59 18.88
C ASP A 139 11.22 -33.34 17.70
N VAL A 140 9.91 -33.18 17.50
CA VAL A 140 9.17 -33.67 16.32
C VAL A 140 8.93 -32.48 15.40
N LYS A 141 9.59 -32.48 14.26
CA LYS A 141 9.57 -31.35 13.32
C LYS A 141 8.24 -31.24 12.54
N SER A 142 7.25 -30.67 13.21
CA SER A 142 5.92 -30.39 12.66
C SER A 142 5.76 -28.90 12.36
N VAL A 143 5.61 -28.54 11.09
CA VAL A 143 5.36 -27.14 10.67
C VAL A 143 4.07 -26.60 11.31
N HIS A 144 3.04 -27.44 11.43
CA HIS A 144 1.76 -27.04 12.02
C HIS A 144 1.90 -26.67 13.50
N GLU A 145 2.67 -27.43 14.23
CA GLU A 145 2.94 -27.20 15.67
C GLU A 145 3.79 -25.95 15.88
N ALA A 146 4.82 -25.77 15.06
CA ALA A 146 5.63 -24.56 15.05
C ALA A 146 4.80 -23.29 14.77
N VAL A 147 3.89 -23.36 13.81
CA VAL A 147 2.94 -22.26 13.51
C VAL A 147 2.02 -21.99 14.71
N HIS A 148 1.51 -23.02 15.35
CA HIS A 148 0.63 -22.84 16.53
C HIS A 148 1.38 -22.14 17.67
N HIS A 149 2.59 -22.56 18.00
CA HIS A 149 3.41 -21.92 19.04
C HIS A 149 3.82 -20.48 18.65
N ALA A 150 4.20 -20.26 17.40
CA ALA A 150 4.51 -18.92 16.91
C ALA A 150 3.30 -17.98 16.98
N PHE A 151 2.10 -18.48 16.69
CA PHE A 151 0.89 -17.69 16.77
C PHE A 151 0.58 -17.23 18.21
N LEU A 152 0.76 -18.10 19.19
CA LEU A 152 0.55 -17.78 20.61
C LEU A 152 1.55 -16.74 21.14
N THR A 153 2.73 -16.65 20.56
CA THR A 153 3.80 -15.75 21.01
C THR A 153 3.91 -14.51 20.13
N ALA A 154 4.41 -14.66 18.91
CA ALA A 154 4.57 -13.54 17.98
C ALA A 154 3.22 -12.99 17.50
N GLY A 155 2.20 -13.83 17.34
CA GLY A 155 0.88 -13.37 16.94
C GLY A 155 0.29 -12.35 17.91
N ASN A 156 0.41 -12.61 19.22
CA ASN A 156 -0.02 -11.65 20.25
C ASN A 156 0.80 -10.36 20.21
N ALA A 157 2.12 -10.45 20.02
CA ALA A 157 2.98 -9.27 19.90
C ALA A 157 2.62 -8.43 18.66
N ILE A 158 2.42 -9.05 17.51
CA ILE A 158 2.01 -8.39 16.27
C ILE A 158 0.66 -7.68 16.46
N PHE A 159 -0.30 -8.35 17.11
CA PHE A 159 -1.62 -7.77 17.38
C PHE A 159 -1.51 -6.52 18.28
N ILE A 160 -0.77 -6.60 19.38
CA ILE A 160 -0.57 -5.47 20.30
C ILE A 160 0.14 -4.32 19.56
N THR A 161 1.19 -4.61 18.77
CA THR A 161 1.91 -3.58 18.01
C THR A 161 1.01 -2.90 16.99
N ALA A 162 0.19 -3.66 16.26
CA ALA A 162 -0.75 -3.09 15.32
C ALA A 162 -1.79 -2.20 16.01
N VAL A 163 -2.36 -2.64 17.14
CA VAL A 163 -3.32 -1.86 17.92
C VAL A 163 -2.69 -0.56 18.42
N THR A 164 -1.47 -0.61 18.96
CA THR A 164 -0.76 0.58 19.45
C THR A 164 -0.39 1.56 18.35
N MET A 165 -0.16 1.10 17.13
CA MET A 165 0.06 1.95 15.95
C MET A 165 -1.24 2.53 15.39
N ILE A 166 -2.33 1.77 15.39
CA ILE A 166 -3.63 2.22 14.89
C ILE A 166 -4.31 3.19 15.86
N ALA A 167 -4.20 2.96 17.17
CA ALA A 167 -4.88 3.74 18.19
C ALA A 167 -4.66 5.27 18.06
N PRO A 168 -3.45 5.80 17.87
CA PRO A 168 -3.24 7.24 17.68
C PRO A 168 -3.75 7.78 16.33
N LEU A 169 -4.00 6.92 15.34
CA LEU A 169 -4.54 7.33 14.04
C LEU A 169 -6.06 7.51 14.07
N ILE A 170 -6.76 6.86 15.02
CA ILE A 170 -8.22 6.98 15.16
C ILE A 170 -8.66 8.43 15.44
N PRO A 171 -8.08 9.15 16.41
CA PRO A 171 -8.39 10.56 16.61
C PRO A 171 -8.15 11.42 15.37
N TRP A 172 -7.10 11.12 14.61
CA TRP A 172 -6.83 11.81 13.36
C TRP A 172 -7.93 11.57 12.32
N ALA A 173 -8.36 10.33 12.19
CA ALA A 173 -9.40 9.94 11.24
C ALA A 173 -10.79 10.53 11.59
N VAL A 174 -11.10 10.72 12.89
CA VAL A 174 -12.45 11.09 13.34
C VAL A 174 -12.57 12.57 13.72
N ALA A 175 -11.54 13.14 14.36
CA ALA A 175 -11.61 14.47 14.98
C ALA A 175 -10.84 15.56 14.20
N SER A 176 -10.10 15.22 13.13
CA SER A 176 -9.38 16.22 12.36
C SER A 176 -10.33 17.14 11.59
N PRO A 177 -10.20 18.48 11.73
CA PRO A 177 -10.95 19.43 10.92
C PRO A 177 -10.46 19.49 9.46
N LEU A 178 -9.27 18.95 9.18
CA LEU A 178 -8.68 18.93 7.85
C LEU A 178 -9.00 17.60 7.17
N ARG A 179 -9.76 17.64 6.09
CA ARG A 179 -10.21 16.47 5.34
C ARG A 179 -9.06 15.56 4.93
N PHE A 180 -7.96 16.13 4.43
CA PHE A 180 -6.81 15.31 4.00
C PHE A 180 -6.16 14.53 5.16
N GLN A 181 -6.09 15.13 6.37
CA GLN A 181 -5.56 14.44 7.54
C GLN A 181 -6.48 13.31 8.02
N ALA A 182 -7.80 13.54 7.99
CA ALA A 182 -8.77 12.51 8.31
C ALA A 182 -8.70 11.33 7.33
N GLU A 183 -8.62 11.61 6.03
CA GLU A 183 -8.44 10.61 4.99
C GLU A 183 -7.15 9.82 5.17
N MET A 184 -6.01 10.50 5.42
CA MET A 184 -4.73 9.84 5.68
C MET A 184 -4.77 8.95 6.93
N GLY A 185 -5.32 9.44 8.05
CA GLY A 185 -5.46 8.66 9.28
C GLY A 185 -6.29 7.40 9.09
N MET A 186 -7.41 7.52 8.40
CA MET A 186 -8.29 6.40 8.08
C MET A 186 -7.59 5.36 7.18
N LEU A 187 -6.97 5.82 6.09
CA LEU A 187 -6.32 4.93 5.13
C LEU A 187 -5.09 4.24 5.73
N LEU A 188 -4.26 4.97 6.50
CA LEU A 188 -3.10 4.37 7.16
C LEU A 188 -3.52 3.34 8.20
N SER A 189 -4.58 3.60 8.96
CA SER A 189 -5.16 2.61 9.88
C SER A 189 -5.62 1.35 9.14
N MET A 190 -6.26 1.52 7.99
CA MET A 190 -6.71 0.40 7.15
C MET A 190 -5.55 -0.42 6.60
N VAL A 191 -4.50 0.23 6.08
CA VAL A 191 -3.29 -0.45 5.60
C VAL A 191 -2.64 -1.28 6.71
N LEU A 192 -2.44 -0.68 7.89
CA LEU A 192 -1.84 -1.37 9.04
C LEU A 192 -2.69 -2.57 9.47
N PHE A 193 -4.01 -2.39 9.53
CA PHE A 193 -4.94 -3.47 9.87
C PHE A 193 -4.89 -4.62 8.86
N MET A 194 -4.91 -4.32 7.55
CA MET A 194 -4.83 -5.34 6.51
C MET A 194 -3.48 -6.07 6.50
N ASN A 195 -2.38 -5.35 6.73
CA ASN A 195 -1.06 -5.98 6.85
C ASN A 195 -0.95 -6.89 8.08
N MET A 196 -1.53 -6.49 9.21
CA MET A 196 -1.63 -7.34 10.39
C MET A 196 -2.40 -8.63 10.08
N LEU A 197 -3.57 -8.53 9.45
CA LEU A 197 -4.35 -9.71 9.06
C LEU A 197 -3.58 -10.59 8.06
N GLY A 198 -2.91 -9.99 7.09
CA GLY A 198 -2.07 -10.71 6.13
C GLY A 198 -0.96 -11.50 6.81
N SER A 199 -0.27 -10.90 7.78
CA SER A 199 0.81 -11.57 8.51
C SER A 199 0.31 -12.65 9.48
N LEU A 200 -0.85 -12.46 10.12
CA LEU A 200 -1.40 -13.42 11.06
C LEU A 200 -2.12 -14.60 10.41
N LEU A 201 -2.78 -14.38 9.28
CA LEU A 201 -3.60 -15.41 8.63
C LEU A 201 -2.94 -15.97 7.37
N PHE A 202 -2.54 -15.08 6.44
CA PHE A 202 -2.05 -15.52 5.15
C PHE A 202 -0.62 -16.10 5.22
N VAL A 203 0.31 -15.44 5.92
CA VAL A 203 1.71 -15.90 6.00
C VAL A 203 1.82 -17.28 6.64
N PRO A 204 1.21 -17.59 7.82
CA PRO A 204 1.26 -18.92 8.38
C PRO A 204 0.59 -19.99 7.51
N ALA A 205 -0.56 -19.66 6.90
CA ALA A 205 -1.26 -20.56 5.99
C ALA A 205 -0.41 -20.91 4.76
N ALA A 206 0.23 -19.90 4.14
CA ALA A 206 1.10 -20.11 2.99
C ALA A 206 2.36 -20.91 3.35
N LEU A 207 2.96 -20.67 4.52
CA LEU A 207 4.12 -21.44 4.98
C LEU A 207 3.78 -22.92 5.25
N THR A 208 2.59 -23.21 5.79
CA THR A 208 2.15 -24.59 5.97
C THR A 208 1.86 -25.31 4.65
N ALA A 209 1.34 -24.56 3.63
CA ALA A 209 1.03 -25.11 2.32
C ALA A 209 2.29 -25.35 1.47
N PHE A 210 3.17 -24.36 1.37
CA PHE A 210 4.32 -24.39 0.46
C PHE A 210 5.60 -24.98 1.08
N ARG A 211 5.73 -25.00 2.39
CA ARG A 211 6.86 -25.57 3.16
C ARG A 211 8.23 -25.27 2.52
N PRO A 212 8.68 -24.01 2.48
CA PRO A 212 9.94 -23.64 1.84
C PRO A 212 11.12 -24.38 2.49
N LYS A 213 11.81 -25.22 1.70
CA LYS A 213 12.92 -26.07 2.19
C LYS A 213 14.06 -25.30 2.87
N ALA A 214 14.24 -24.02 2.51
CA ALA A 214 15.29 -23.20 3.12
C ALA A 214 14.97 -22.77 4.57
N LEU A 215 13.68 -22.68 4.93
CA LEU A 215 13.24 -22.36 6.30
C LEU A 215 13.18 -23.60 7.20
N PHE A 216 12.78 -24.73 6.64
CA PHE A 216 12.53 -25.98 7.35
C PHE A 216 13.60 -27.05 7.06
N LYS A 217 14.84 -26.61 6.76
CA LYS A 217 15.95 -27.53 6.56
C LYS A 217 16.44 -28.04 7.92
N ASP A 218 16.51 -29.34 8.05
CA ASP A 218 17.21 -29.99 9.16
C ASP A 218 18.68 -29.58 9.13
N SER A 219 19.17 -28.91 10.18
CA SER A 219 20.58 -28.58 10.39
C SER A 219 21.33 -29.80 10.88
#